data_2b9bf9ef616e66fdc9d4ef95c1596d03
#
_entry.id   2b9bf9ef616e66fdc9d4ef95c1596d03
#
_cell.length_a   1.000
_cell.length_b   1.000
_cell.length_c   1.000
_cell.angle_alpha   90.00
_cell.angle_beta   90.00
_cell.angle_gamma   90.00
#
_symmetry.space_group_name_H-M   'P 1'
#
loop_
_entity.id
_entity.type
_entity.pdbx_description
1 polymer ?
#
loop_
_entity_poly.entity_id
_entity_poly.type
_entity_poly.pdbx_seq_one_letter_code
_entity_poly.pdbx_strand_id
1 'polypeptide(L)'
;GIPNRKLILIGEAPGYYEDQKGEPFVGKAGQLLDKIFASVGLSRQKDVYICNTLKCRPPDNRDPLPDEKAACREYLDAQIEILKPKIILLCGRVAVNSLLGTTQGITKIRGKWFEGPNMSKMMPIFHPSYLLRNDSREKGSPKWLMWQDIQEIKRVYSQMD
;
A
#
# COMPACT_ATOMS: atom_id res chain seq x y z
N GLY A 1 -7.26 -6.41 14.04
CA GLY A 1 -7.68 -5.43 13.06
C GLY A 1 -9.09 -4.95 13.32
N ILE A 2 -9.38 -3.79 12.84
CA ILE A 2 -10.70 -3.18 13.00
C ILE A 2 -11.49 -3.38 11.71
N PRO A 3 -12.62 -4.10 11.77
CA PRO A 3 -13.32 -4.50 10.54
C PRO A 3 -13.99 -3.38 9.76
N ASN A 4 -14.07 -2.18 10.31
CA ASN A 4 -14.79 -1.08 9.66
C ASN A 4 -13.94 -0.23 8.72
N ARG A 5 -12.66 -0.55 8.57
CA ARG A 5 -11.80 0.20 7.65
C ARG A 5 -12.07 -0.23 6.22
N LYS A 6 -12.50 0.73 5.39
CA LYS A 6 -12.87 0.47 4.00
C LYS A 6 -11.69 0.54 3.04
N LEU A 7 -10.55 1.04 3.50
CA LEU A 7 -9.37 1.24 2.70
C LEU A 7 -8.21 0.44 3.29
N ILE A 8 -7.61 -0.42 2.48
CA ILE A 8 -6.39 -1.12 2.90
C ILE A 8 -5.24 -0.73 2.01
N LEU A 9 -4.05 -0.73 2.58
CA LEU A 9 -2.81 -0.51 1.85
C LEU A 9 -1.97 -1.78 1.95
N ILE A 10 -1.58 -2.30 0.81
CA ILE A 10 -0.78 -3.52 0.73
C ILE A 10 0.63 -3.13 0.30
N GLY A 11 1.61 -3.44 1.14
CA GLY A 11 3.00 -3.21 0.85
C GLY A 11 3.78 -4.49 0.66
N GLU A 12 5.09 -4.37 0.67
CA GLU A 12 6.01 -5.49 0.61
C GLU A 12 6.19 -6.08 2.01
N ALA A 13 7.20 -6.91 2.22
CA ALA A 13 7.57 -7.42 3.54
C ALA A 13 7.95 -6.27 4.48
N PRO A 14 7.76 -6.43 5.80
CA PRO A 14 8.16 -5.38 6.74
C PRO A 14 9.67 -5.18 6.73
N GLY A 15 10.10 -3.93 6.94
CA GLY A 15 11.50 -3.60 7.12
C GLY A 15 11.99 -3.94 8.52
N TYR A 16 13.21 -3.53 8.83
CA TYR A 16 13.83 -3.86 10.11
C TYR A 16 13.01 -3.34 11.30
N TYR A 17 12.63 -2.06 11.26
CA TYR A 17 11.90 -1.47 12.39
C TYR A 17 10.50 -2.05 12.55
N GLU A 18 9.85 -2.36 11.45
CA GLU A 18 8.54 -2.98 11.45
C GLU A 18 8.58 -4.37 12.05
N ASP A 19 9.62 -5.15 11.72
CA ASP A 19 9.81 -6.50 12.27
C ASP A 19 10.05 -6.45 13.77
N GLN A 20 10.86 -5.49 14.24
CA GLN A 20 11.16 -5.29 15.65
C GLN A 20 9.92 -4.93 16.47
N LYS A 21 9.07 -4.06 15.95
CA LYS A 21 7.89 -3.56 16.66
C LYS A 21 6.64 -4.36 16.42
N GLY A 22 6.65 -5.26 15.45
CA GLY A 22 5.46 -6.02 15.09
C GLY A 22 4.38 -5.21 14.40
N GLU A 23 4.69 -3.98 13.94
CA GLU A 23 3.75 -3.11 13.26
C GLU A 23 4.27 -2.76 11.86
N PRO A 24 3.39 -2.69 10.86
CA PRO A 24 3.82 -2.29 9.50
C PRO A 24 4.07 -0.79 9.41
N PHE A 25 5.05 -0.42 8.60
CA PHE A 25 5.32 0.97 8.24
C PHE A 25 5.51 1.90 9.44
N VAL A 26 6.48 1.59 10.33
CA VAL A 26 6.80 2.45 11.49
C VAL A 26 8.12 3.22 11.33
N GLY A 27 8.92 2.91 10.29
CA GLY A 27 10.15 3.66 10.01
C GLY A 27 9.88 4.99 9.30
N LYS A 28 10.93 5.60 8.72
CA LYS A 28 10.81 6.89 8.03
C LYS A 28 9.80 6.86 6.89
N ALA A 29 9.78 5.77 6.12
CA ALA A 29 8.81 5.59 5.04
C ALA A 29 7.38 5.56 5.58
N GLY A 30 7.17 4.87 6.70
CA GLY A 30 5.86 4.82 7.34
C GLY A 30 5.40 6.16 7.87
N GLN A 31 6.34 6.93 8.44
CA GLN A 31 6.03 8.28 8.92
C GLN A 31 5.64 9.20 7.76
N LEU A 32 6.32 9.09 6.62
CA LEU A 32 5.95 9.85 5.44
C LEU A 32 4.57 9.44 4.93
N LEU A 33 4.28 8.15 4.91
CA LEU A 33 2.98 7.65 4.51
C LEU A 33 1.86 8.21 5.40
N ASP A 34 2.08 8.24 6.72
CA ASP A 34 1.12 8.83 7.65
C ASP A 34 0.87 10.30 7.36
N LYS A 35 1.93 11.06 7.02
CA LYS A 35 1.78 12.46 6.63
C LYS A 35 0.99 12.63 5.34
N ILE A 36 1.23 11.74 4.37
CA ILE A 36 0.50 11.78 3.10
C ILE A 36 -0.99 11.56 3.36
N PHE A 37 -1.36 10.55 4.14
CA PHE A 37 -2.76 10.32 4.49
C PHE A 37 -3.36 11.49 5.28
N ALA A 38 -2.60 12.01 6.24
CA ALA A 38 -3.08 13.13 7.05
C ALA A 38 -3.36 14.37 6.22
N SER A 39 -2.63 14.58 5.12
CA SER A 39 -2.81 15.75 4.25
C SER A 39 -4.21 15.81 3.63
N VAL A 40 -4.91 14.68 3.56
CA VAL A 40 -6.29 14.60 3.06
C VAL A 40 -7.27 14.14 4.13
N GLY A 41 -6.87 14.21 5.40
CA GLY A 41 -7.74 13.88 6.52
C GLY A 41 -7.94 12.39 6.77
N LEU A 42 -7.07 11.54 6.26
CA LEU A 42 -7.11 10.11 6.51
C LEU A 42 -6.10 9.72 7.59
N SER A 43 -6.40 8.67 8.33
CA SER A 43 -5.49 8.18 9.36
C SER A 43 -5.48 6.66 9.40
N ARG A 44 -4.32 6.10 9.77
CA ARG A 44 -4.15 4.67 9.95
C ARG A 44 -5.08 4.11 11.04
N GLN A 45 -5.38 4.91 12.06
CA GLN A 45 -6.20 4.48 13.18
C GLN A 45 -7.67 4.33 12.81
N LYS A 46 -8.18 5.16 11.88
CA LYS A 46 -9.61 5.22 11.57
C LYS A 46 -9.96 4.71 10.18
N ASP A 47 -9.10 4.97 9.20
CA ASP A 47 -9.48 4.83 7.79
C ASP A 47 -8.71 3.75 7.06
N VAL A 48 -7.43 3.57 7.40
CA VAL A 48 -6.52 2.74 6.61
C VAL A 48 -6.02 1.56 7.43
N TYR A 49 -6.20 0.36 6.89
CA TYR A 49 -5.59 -0.85 7.44
C TYR A 49 -4.39 -1.21 6.58
N ILE A 50 -3.25 -1.46 7.20
CA ILE A 50 -2.01 -1.73 6.48
C ILE A 50 -1.67 -3.20 6.56
N CYS A 51 -1.45 -3.82 5.38
CA CYS A 51 -1.02 -5.20 5.24
C CYS A 51 0.25 -5.26 4.42
N ASN A 52 1.02 -6.32 4.58
CA ASN A 52 2.18 -6.60 3.73
C ASN A 52 1.94 -7.88 2.94
N THR A 53 2.58 -7.98 1.76
CA THR A 53 2.52 -9.20 0.96
C THR A 53 3.21 -10.36 1.65
N LEU A 54 4.19 -10.06 2.51
CA LEU A 54 4.80 -11.03 3.41
C LEU A 54 4.55 -10.59 4.85
N LYS A 55 4.25 -11.56 5.72
CA LYS A 55 4.00 -11.29 7.13
C LYS A 55 5.28 -10.96 7.90
N CYS A 56 6.40 -11.58 7.53
CA CYS A 56 7.69 -11.42 8.19
C CYS A 56 8.74 -10.95 7.21
N ARG A 57 9.75 -10.23 7.75
CA ARG A 57 10.88 -9.76 6.97
C ARG A 57 11.78 -10.94 6.58
N PRO A 58 12.08 -11.15 5.27
CA PRO A 58 13.06 -12.15 4.88
C PRO A 58 14.46 -11.79 5.41
N PRO A 59 15.33 -12.78 5.67
CA PRO A 59 16.69 -12.50 6.11
C PRO A 59 17.42 -11.56 5.13
N ASP A 60 18.18 -10.61 5.67
CA ASP A 60 18.99 -9.65 4.91
C ASP A 60 18.18 -8.83 3.88
N ASN A 61 16.89 -8.65 4.12
CA ASN A 61 16.01 -7.91 3.19
C ASN A 61 16.06 -8.45 1.76
N ARG A 62 16.33 -9.74 1.60
CA ARG A 62 16.34 -10.36 0.27
C ARG A 62 14.94 -10.38 -0.34
N ASP A 63 14.87 -10.60 -1.66
CA ASP A 63 13.59 -10.79 -2.31
C ASP A 63 12.88 -12.04 -1.77
N PRO A 64 11.54 -12.01 -1.64
CA PRO A 64 10.79 -13.16 -1.18
C PRO A 64 10.94 -14.37 -2.11
N LEU A 65 11.09 -15.56 -1.52
CA LEU A 65 11.09 -16.80 -2.28
C LEU A 65 9.66 -17.17 -2.71
N PRO A 66 9.48 -17.96 -3.78
CA PRO A 66 8.14 -18.30 -4.27
C PRO A 66 7.24 -18.95 -3.24
N ASP A 67 7.77 -19.85 -2.40
CA ASP A 67 6.98 -20.52 -1.36
C ASP A 67 6.60 -19.54 -0.23
N GLU A 68 7.48 -18.59 0.09
CA GLU A 68 7.17 -17.52 1.05
C GLU A 68 6.03 -16.64 0.53
N LYS A 69 6.09 -16.30 -0.77
CA LYS A 69 5.03 -15.51 -1.40
C LYS A 69 3.69 -16.25 -1.38
N ALA A 70 3.71 -17.55 -1.68
CA ALA A 70 2.48 -18.34 -1.72
C ALA A 70 1.82 -18.44 -0.35
N ALA A 71 2.59 -18.71 0.71
CA ALA A 71 2.06 -18.79 2.06
C ALA A 71 1.47 -17.47 2.54
N CYS A 72 2.17 -16.37 2.29
CA CYS A 72 1.70 -15.06 2.70
C CYS A 72 0.54 -14.57 1.83
N ARG A 73 0.45 -15.02 0.58
CA ARG A 73 -0.68 -14.69 -0.29
C ARG A 73 -1.97 -15.29 0.25
N GLU A 74 -1.95 -16.53 0.74
CA GLU A 74 -3.13 -17.13 1.37
C GLU A 74 -3.58 -16.32 2.58
N TYR A 75 -2.63 -15.87 3.40
CA TYR A 75 -2.91 -15.04 4.57
C TYR A 75 -3.52 -13.70 4.15
N LEU A 76 -2.95 -13.06 3.13
CA LEU A 76 -3.44 -11.79 2.62
C LEU A 76 -4.85 -11.93 2.05
N ASP A 77 -5.09 -12.98 1.27
CA ASP A 77 -6.42 -13.23 0.69
C ASP A 77 -7.47 -13.42 1.79
N ALA A 78 -7.11 -14.12 2.88
CA ALA A 78 -8.00 -14.28 4.02
C ALA A 78 -8.32 -12.94 4.69
N GLN A 79 -7.32 -12.07 4.85
CA GLN A 79 -7.54 -10.74 5.42
C GLN A 79 -8.46 -9.89 4.55
N ILE A 80 -8.27 -9.92 3.24
CA ILE A 80 -9.12 -9.19 2.29
C ILE A 80 -10.56 -9.69 2.39
N GLU A 81 -10.76 -11.00 2.51
CA GLU A 81 -12.09 -11.60 2.63
C GLU A 81 -12.79 -11.16 3.91
N ILE A 82 -12.05 -11.09 5.02
CA ILE A 82 -12.60 -10.69 6.33
C ILE A 82 -12.91 -9.20 6.35
N LEU A 83 -11.99 -8.37 5.88
CA LEU A 83 -12.10 -6.92 5.93
C LEU A 83 -13.05 -6.36 4.87
N LYS A 84 -13.17 -7.02 3.75
CA LYS A 84 -13.97 -6.61 2.58
C LYS A 84 -13.77 -5.13 2.26
N PRO A 85 -12.52 -4.73 1.96
CA PRO A 85 -12.25 -3.32 1.69
C PRO A 85 -12.90 -2.88 0.39
N LYS A 86 -13.20 -1.60 0.29
CA LYS A 86 -13.71 -1.02 -0.96
C LYS A 86 -12.60 -0.45 -1.81
N ILE A 87 -11.49 -0.05 -1.19
CA ILE A 87 -10.31 0.46 -1.88
C ILE A 87 -9.08 -0.31 -1.40
N ILE A 88 -8.28 -0.76 -2.36
CA ILE A 88 -7.01 -1.46 -2.09
C ILE A 88 -5.90 -0.65 -2.75
N LEU A 89 -4.99 -0.12 -1.95
CA LEU A 89 -3.82 0.60 -2.45
C LEU A 89 -2.65 -0.36 -2.53
N LEU A 90 -2.03 -0.44 -3.71
CA LEU A 90 -0.90 -1.32 -3.96
C LEU A 90 0.37 -0.49 -3.89
N CYS A 91 1.12 -0.66 -2.81
CA CYS A 91 2.25 0.18 -2.48
C CYS A 91 3.54 -0.46 -2.97
N GLY A 92 3.99 -0.04 -4.15
CA GLY A 92 5.24 -0.50 -4.73
C GLY A 92 5.13 -1.73 -5.61
N ARG A 93 6.25 -2.08 -6.22
CA ARG A 93 6.32 -3.10 -7.28
C ARG A 93 5.85 -4.49 -6.84
N VAL A 94 6.28 -4.92 -5.66
CA VAL A 94 5.97 -6.29 -5.20
C VAL A 94 4.48 -6.46 -4.97
N ALA A 95 3.84 -5.47 -4.34
CA ALA A 95 2.40 -5.51 -4.12
C ALA A 95 1.63 -5.51 -5.45
N VAL A 96 2.06 -4.68 -6.40
CA VAL A 96 1.45 -4.60 -7.73
C VAL A 96 1.56 -5.94 -8.45
N ASN A 97 2.76 -6.54 -8.48
CA ASN A 97 2.97 -7.84 -9.10
C ASN A 97 2.09 -8.92 -8.48
N SER A 98 2.00 -8.92 -7.15
CA SER A 98 1.26 -9.93 -6.41
C SER A 98 -0.25 -9.87 -6.71
N LEU A 99 -0.82 -8.68 -6.77
CA LEU A 99 -2.27 -8.51 -6.89
C LEU A 99 -2.75 -8.33 -8.33
N LEU A 100 -1.97 -7.67 -9.18
CA LEU A 100 -2.36 -7.42 -10.57
C LEU A 100 -1.72 -8.38 -11.56
N GLY A 101 -0.63 -9.06 -11.16
CA GLY A 101 0.06 -9.97 -12.04
C GLY A 101 0.73 -9.31 -13.24
N THR A 102 0.99 -8.00 -13.18
CA THR A 102 1.58 -7.24 -14.26
C THR A 102 3.06 -7.00 -14.04
N THR A 103 3.82 -6.92 -15.15
CA THR A 103 5.22 -6.53 -15.12
C THR A 103 5.43 -5.07 -15.49
N GLN A 104 4.35 -4.32 -15.75
CA GLN A 104 4.45 -2.90 -16.07
C GLN A 104 5.04 -2.13 -14.90
N GLY A 105 5.86 -1.12 -15.20
CA GLY A 105 6.49 -0.30 -14.18
C GLY A 105 5.48 0.56 -13.43
N ILE A 106 5.77 0.80 -12.16
CA ILE A 106 4.90 1.58 -11.28
C ILE A 106 4.66 3.00 -11.84
N THR A 107 5.66 3.58 -12.51
CA THR A 107 5.53 4.92 -13.09
C THR A 107 4.45 4.99 -14.17
N LYS A 108 4.16 3.87 -14.82
CA LYS A 108 3.15 3.82 -15.88
C LYS A 108 1.74 3.61 -15.33
N ILE A 109 1.61 2.87 -14.25
CA ILE A 109 0.29 2.44 -13.75
C ILE A 109 -0.14 3.11 -12.46
N ARG A 110 0.75 3.86 -11.79
CA ARG A 110 0.38 4.58 -10.58
C ARG A 110 -0.79 5.54 -10.89
N GLY A 111 -1.67 5.69 -9.94
CA GLY A 111 -2.80 6.60 -10.08
C GLY A 111 -3.96 6.10 -10.92
N LYS A 112 -3.83 4.92 -11.52
CA LYS A 112 -4.91 4.32 -12.31
C LYS A 112 -5.72 3.34 -11.47
N TRP A 113 -7.02 3.31 -11.70
CA TRP A 113 -7.91 2.38 -11.03
C TRP A 113 -8.00 1.05 -11.77
N PHE A 114 -7.96 -0.04 -11.01
CA PHE A 114 -8.16 -1.41 -11.50
C PHE A 114 -9.24 -2.09 -10.68
N GLU A 115 -9.92 -3.07 -11.26
CA GLU A 115 -10.90 -3.85 -10.52
C GLU A 115 -10.20 -4.83 -9.58
N GLY A 116 -10.70 -4.93 -8.36
CA GLY A 116 -10.19 -5.85 -7.36
C GLY A 116 -11.25 -6.86 -6.92
N PRO A 117 -10.91 -7.72 -5.95
CA PRO A 117 -11.84 -8.72 -5.45
C PRO A 117 -13.05 -8.07 -4.78
N ASN A 118 -14.20 -8.76 -4.86
CA ASN A 118 -15.43 -8.32 -4.21
C ASN A 118 -15.86 -6.89 -4.59
N MET A 119 -15.67 -6.54 -5.87
CA MET A 119 -16.02 -5.23 -6.44
C MET A 119 -15.24 -4.07 -5.83
N SER A 120 -14.10 -4.35 -5.22
CA SER A 120 -13.20 -3.31 -4.73
C SER A 120 -12.48 -2.63 -5.90
N LYS A 121 -11.90 -1.46 -5.62
CA LYS A 121 -11.07 -0.73 -6.58
C LYS A 121 -9.64 -0.71 -6.09
N MET A 122 -8.70 -1.02 -6.97
CA MET A 122 -7.28 -1.05 -6.65
C MET A 122 -6.54 0.07 -7.38
N MET A 123 -5.60 0.70 -6.69
CA MET A 123 -4.74 1.72 -7.29
C MET A 123 -3.29 1.48 -6.90
N PRO A 124 -2.39 1.30 -7.87
CA PRO A 124 -0.95 1.32 -7.57
C PRO A 124 -0.49 2.73 -7.20
N ILE A 125 0.37 2.81 -6.20
CA ILE A 125 0.98 4.07 -5.78
C ILE A 125 2.48 3.86 -5.56
N PHE A 126 3.24 4.95 -5.57
CA PHE A 126 4.66 4.88 -5.24
C PHE A 126 4.86 4.40 -3.81
N HIS A 127 5.91 3.62 -3.59
CA HIS A 127 6.33 3.28 -2.25
C HIS A 127 6.92 4.54 -1.57
N PRO A 128 6.61 4.78 -0.30
CA PRO A 128 7.16 5.97 0.39
C PRO A 128 8.68 6.04 0.39
N SER A 129 9.38 4.91 0.39
CA SER A 129 10.85 4.89 0.30
C SER A 129 11.36 5.56 -0.99
N TYR A 130 10.65 5.38 -2.09
CA TYR A 130 11.00 6.03 -3.36
C TYR A 130 10.87 7.54 -3.23
N LEU A 131 9.84 8.02 -2.53
CA LEU A 131 9.64 9.45 -2.29
C LEU A 131 10.72 10.04 -1.38
N LEU A 132 11.23 9.26 -0.43
CA LEU A 132 12.34 9.71 0.42
C LEU A 132 13.62 9.91 -0.37
N ARG A 133 13.84 9.12 -1.43
CA ARG A 133 14.99 9.24 -2.30
C ARG A 133 14.84 10.30 -3.40
N ASN A 134 13.63 10.81 -3.61
CA ASN A 134 13.30 11.76 -4.67
C ASN A 134 12.54 12.92 -4.06
N ASP A 135 13.28 13.87 -3.50
CA ASP A 135 12.73 14.90 -2.60
C ASP A 135 12.15 16.11 -3.29
N SER A 136 12.23 16.20 -4.62
CA SER A 136 11.67 17.33 -5.36
C SER A 136 10.14 17.40 -5.20
N ARG A 137 9.61 18.62 -5.11
CA ARG A 137 8.17 18.87 -5.08
C ARG A 137 7.66 19.54 -6.34
N GLU A 138 8.51 19.64 -7.35
CA GLU A 138 8.15 20.24 -8.62
C GLU A 138 7.08 19.43 -9.33
N LYS A 139 6.31 20.09 -10.19
CA LYS A 139 5.26 19.45 -10.99
C LYS A 139 5.86 18.30 -11.80
N GLY A 140 5.23 17.12 -11.70
CA GLY A 140 5.68 15.91 -12.36
C GLY A 140 6.67 15.08 -11.57
N SER A 141 7.18 15.57 -10.42
CA SER A 141 8.06 14.80 -9.56
C SER A 141 7.29 13.70 -8.83
N PRO A 142 7.98 12.66 -8.30
CA PRO A 142 7.30 11.59 -7.58
C PRO A 142 6.42 12.06 -6.43
N LYS A 143 6.85 13.04 -5.64
CA LYS A 143 6.02 13.57 -4.54
C LYS A 143 4.80 14.31 -5.06
N TRP A 144 4.96 15.08 -6.14
CA TRP A 144 3.84 15.76 -6.77
C TRP A 144 2.82 14.77 -7.29
N LEU A 145 3.29 13.70 -7.95
CA LEU A 145 2.41 12.65 -8.48
C LEU A 145 1.69 11.90 -7.35
N MET A 146 2.39 11.60 -6.26
CA MET A 146 1.77 10.98 -5.09
C MET A 146 0.68 11.88 -4.51
N TRP A 147 0.92 13.19 -4.48
CA TRP A 147 -0.08 14.12 -3.98
C TRP A 147 -1.34 14.12 -4.85
N GLN A 148 -1.17 14.02 -6.17
CA GLN A 148 -2.31 13.86 -7.08
C GLN A 148 -3.04 12.54 -6.80
N ASP A 149 -2.31 11.46 -6.60
CA ASP A 149 -2.87 10.13 -6.35
C ASP A 149 -3.67 10.11 -5.04
N ILE A 150 -3.13 10.68 -3.97
CA ILE A 150 -3.82 10.66 -2.66
C ILE A 150 -5.09 11.50 -2.69
N GLN A 151 -5.11 12.60 -3.46
CA GLN A 151 -6.32 13.40 -3.62
C GLN A 151 -7.40 12.62 -4.35
N GLU A 152 -7.04 11.86 -5.39
CA GLU A 152 -7.99 11.02 -6.11
C GLU A 152 -8.52 9.91 -5.20
N ILE A 153 -7.66 9.28 -4.41
CA ILE A 153 -8.06 8.26 -3.44
C ILE A 153 -9.08 8.85 -2.45
N LYS A 154 -8.79 10.01 -1.92
CA LYS A 154 -9.71 10.69 -0.97
C LYS A 154 -11.03 11.02 -1.62
N ARG A 155 -11.00 11.48 -2.88
CA ARG A 155 -12.23 11.81 -3.61
C ARG A 155 -13.13 10.59 -3.72
N VAL A 156 -12.59 9.44 -4.13
CA VAL A 156 -13.36 8.20 -4.28
C VAL A 156 -13.81 7.68 -2.92
N TYR A 157 -12.90 7.68 -1.95
CA TYR A 157 -13.20 7.22 -0.59
C TYR A 157 -14.36 8.00 0.03
N SER A 158 -14.39 9.32 -0.18
CA SER A 158 -15.43 10.17 0.38
C SER A 158 -16.81 9.95 -0.25
N GLN A 159 -16.86 9.35 -1.43
CA GLN A 159 -18.10 9.02 -2.11
C GLN A 159 -18.65 7.63 -1.69
N MET A 160 -17.90 6.89 -0.90
CA MET A 160 -18.28 5.56 -0.45
C MET A 160 -18.98 5.63 0.91
N ASP A 161 -19.97 4.80 1.09
CA ASP A 161 -20.69 4.68 2.36
C ASP A 161 -20.09 3.64 3.28
#